data_335e3b66e17ed04bc72c92f942b12076
#
_entry.id   335e3b66e17ed04bc72c92f942b12076
#
_cell.length_a   1.000
_cell.length_b   1.000
_cell.length_c   1.000
_cell.angle_alpha   90.00
_cell.angle_beta   90.00
_cell.angle_gamma   90.00
#
_symmetry.space_group_name_H-M   'P 1'
#
loop_
_entity.id
_entity.type
_entity.pdbx_description
1 polymer ?
#
loop_
_entity_poly.entity_id
_entity_poly.type
_entity_poly.pdbx_seq_one_letter_code
_entity_poly.pdbx_strand_id
1 'polypeptide(L)'
;EFRLPVNPALLVTNNRINFRLVGLADRACPNPLDKRVWLTVDPSSAIKYRADRLPLASDLEMLPEPFFDLTSQSRLDLHLVLPDAPDSDVLRAAAITASWFGAQARYRGTRFSLHDNTLPAGHAIVLSTDANPVSGLGAETGSHLSVIDNPADPFYKLLVLHGTDGADLVRAARYLTLRSAELSGRRQPVEDVASPPRAANDSPRWVSTDMPVELGSLVPGDQLRTRGLYPGVIDVGFRASPDLFLWPGETVPLRVRYRFAEGPWLDNEKSRLDVALNGRFLKSLPPPRRNWWGSIKRELGAADSGQQEAVIPVPPDLIHGENRLTFYFNMRYTLEDECDPVLPGDVVNQVFPGSTLDLTHTRHLAVMPSLS
;
A
#
# COMPACT_ATOMS: atom_id res chain seq x y z
N GLU A 1 -26.15 3.53 -22.17
CA GLU A 1 -25.58 2.42 -21.42
C GLU A 1 -24.95 1.43 -22.40
N PHE A 2 -23.66 1.11 -22.19
CA PHE A 2 -22.97 0.11 -22.99
C PHE A 2 -22.68 -1.12 -22.12
N ARG A 3 -22.84 -2.33 -22.70
CA ARG A 3 -22.49 -3.59 -22.06
C ARG A 3 -21.44 -4.28 -22.91
N LEU A 4 -20.28 -4.50 -22.29
CA LEU A 4 -19.15 -5.15 -22.92
C LEU A 4 -18.93 -6.52 -22.28
N PRO A 5 -19.02 -7.63 -23.03
CA PRO A 5 -18.64 -8.95 -22.51
C PRO A 5 -17.14 -9.00 -22.32
N VAL A 6 -16.70 -9.41 -21.14
CA VAL A 6 -15.30 -9.65 -20.83
C VAL A 6 -15.07 -11.15 -20.72
N ASN A 7 -14.04 -11.68 -21.42
CA ASN A 7 -13.67 -13.08 -21.28
C ASN A 7 -13.13 -13.34 -19.86
N PRO A 8 -13.74 -14.23 -19.07
CA PRO A 8 -13.28 -14.53 -17.72
C PRO A 8 -11.81 -14.97 -17.64
N ALA A 9 -11.27 -15.60 -18.69
CA ALA A 9 -9.87 -16.01 -18.74
C ALA A 9 -8.87 -14.84 -18.72
N LEU A 10 -9.34 -13.61 -18.95
CA LEU A 10 -8.51 -12.40 -18.86
C LEU A 10 -8.47 -11.81 -17.44
N LEU A 11 -9.33 -12.31 -16.54
CA LEU A 11 -9.39 -11.81 -15.18
C LEU A 11 -8.25 -12.42 -14.35
N VAL A 12 -7.47 -11.56 -13.73
CA VAL A 12 -6.36 -11.88 -12.83
C VAL A 12 -6.54 -11.12 -11.52
N THR A 13 -5.64 -11.32 -10.56
CA THR A 13 -5.71 -10.62 -9.26
C THR A 13 -5.79 -9.10 -9.40
N ASN A 14 -5.00 -8.51 -10.29
CA ASN A 14 -5.00 -7.09 -10.57
C ASN A 14 -5.37 -6.84 -12.03
N ASN A 15 -6.50 -6.23 -12.28
CA ASN A 15 -7.02 -5.99 -13.62
C ASN A 15 -6.95 -4.50 -13.96
N ARG A 16 -6.60 -4.20 -15.21
CA ARG A 16 -6.60 -2.84 -15.72
C ARG A 16 -7.57 -2.75 -16.91
N ILE A 17 -8.49 -1.80 -16.83
CA ILE A 17 -9.39 -1.47 -17.93
C ILE A 17 -8.89 -0.16 -18.53
N ASN A 18 -8.61 -0.16 -19.83
CA ASN A 18 -8.25 1.02 -20.57
C ASN A 18 -9.41 1.44 -21.46
N PHE A 19 -9.84 2.67 -21.33
CA PHE A 19 -10.81 3.27 -22.22
C PHE A 19 -10.06 4.14 -23.24
N ARG A 20 -10.22 3.85 -24.52
CA ARG A 20 -9.72 4.67 -25.61
C ARG A 20 -10.90 5.31 -26.32
N LEU A 21 -11.01 6.62 -26.23
CA LEU A 21 -11.97 7.39 -27.00
C LEU A 21 -11.31 7.85 -28.31
N VAL A 22 -11.91 7.47 -29.42
CA VAL A 22 -11.54 7.98 -30.73
C VAL A 22 -12.73 8.81 -31.21
N GLY A 23 -12.55 10.14 -31.26
CA GLY A 23 -13.58 11.07 -31.66
C GLY A 23 -13.04 12.07 -32.63
N LEU A 24 -13.93 12.61 -33.47
CA LEU A 24 -13.66 13.67 -34.43
C LEU A 24 -14.27 14.96 -33.90
N ALA A 25 -13.45 15.84 -33.35
CA ALA A 25 -13.89 17.20 -33.02
C ALA A 25 -13.97 18.08 -34.28
N ASP A 26 -13.18 17.73 -35.27
CA ASP A 26 -13.23 18.31 -36.59
C ASP A 26 -13.21 17.19 -37.65
N ARG A 27 -14.01 17.28 -38.70
CA ARG A 27 -14.07 16.25 -39.74
C ARG A 27 -12.78 16.10 -40.53
N ALA A 28 -11.96 17.16 -40.53
CA ALA A 28 -10.73 17.18 -41.31
C ALA A 28 -9.54 16.57 -40.58
N CYS A 29 -9.57 16.45 -39.23
CA CYS A 29 -8.36 16.12 -38.48
C CYS A 29 -8.68 15.42 -37.12
N PRO A 30 -8.64 14.07 -37.05
CA PRO A 30 -8.84 13.36 -35.83
C PRO A 30 -7.60 13.49 -34.92
N ASN A 31 -7.61 14.42 -34.00
CA ASN A 31 -6.55 14.54 -33.00
C ASN A 31 -6.96 13.80 -31.69
N PRO A 32 -6.33 12.69 -31.33
CA PRO A 32 -6.68 11.94 -30.11
C PRO A 32 -6.34 12.68 -28.82
N LEU A 33 -5.61 13.80 -28.88
CA LEU A 33 -5.31 14.67 -27.75
C LEU A 33 -6.23 15.91 -27.70
N ASP A 34 -7.22 15.99 -28.60
CA ASP A 34 -8.17 17.11 -28.63
C ASP A 34 -9.05 17.10 -27.37
N LYS A 35 -8.90 18.13 -26.54
CA LYS A 35 -9.66 18.30 -25.32
C LYS A 35 -11.16 18.58 -25.52
N ARG A 36 -11.58 18.86 -26.75
CA ARG A 36 -13.00 19.01 -27.11
C ARG A 36 -13.72 17.66 -27.18
N VAL A 37 -12.96 16.56 -27.28
CA VAL A 37 -13.50 15.19 -27.27
C VAL A 37 -13.22 14.59 -25.90
N TRP A 38 -14.26 14.24 -25.17
CA TRP A 38 -14.14 13.69 -23.83
C TRP A 38 -15.16 12.58 -23.59
N LEU A 39 -14.84 11.70 -22.67
CA LEU A 39 -15.67 10.61 -22.21
C LEU A 39 -15.78 10.70 -20.69
N THR A 40 -16.97 10.62 -20.16
CA THR A 40 -17.21 10.44 -18.74
C THR A 40 -17.58 8.99 -18.47
N VAL A 41 -16.84 8.34 -17.58
CA VAL A 41 -17.23 7.05 -17.01
C VAL A 41 -18.04 7.34 -15.76
N ASP A 42 -19.31 6.95 -15.79
CA ASP A 42 -20.22 7.18 -14.67
C ASP A 42 -19.81 6.36 -13.44
N PRO A 43 -19.82 6.93 -12.22
CA PRO A 43 -19.50 6.21 -11.00
C PRO A 43 -20.38 4.97 -10.73
N SER A 44 -21.57 4.90 -11.32
CA SER A 44 -22.47 3.74 -11.26
C SER A 44 -22.06 2.60 -12.20
N SER A 45 -21.02 2.82 -13.04
CA SER A 45 -20.47 1.76 -13.89
C SER A 45 -19.97 0.59 -13.06
N ALA A 46 -20.34 -0.62 -13.43
CA ALA A 46 -20.06 -1.81 -12.64
C ALA A 46 -19.60 -2.98 -13.51
N ILE A 47 -18.72 -3.80 -12.97
CA ILE A 47 -18.38 -5.11 -13.51
C ILE A 47 -19.29 -6.13 -12.81
N LYS A 48 -20.05 -6.90 -13.60
CA LYS A 48 -20.89 -8.00 -13.10
C LYS A 48 -20.27 -9.32 -13.51
N TYR A 49 -20.00 -10.17 -12.55
CA TYR A 49 -19.48 -11.52 -12.81
C TYR A 49 -20.26 -12.56 -11.99
N ARG A 50 -20.25 -13.79 -12.46
CA ARG A 50 -20.68 -14.96 -11.70
C ARG A 50 -19.45 -15.85 -11.54
N ALA A 51 -19.18 -16.24 -10.31
CA ALA A 51 -18.06 -17.10 -9.96
C ALA A 51 -18.54 -18.21 -9.01
N ASP A 52 -17.94 -19.37 -9.14
CA ASP A 52 -18.09 -20.45 -8.16
C ASP A 52 -16.99 -20.32 -7.11
N ARG A 53 -17.33 -20.64 -5.87
CA ARG A 53 -16.33 -20.67 -4.80
C ARG A 53 -15.41 -21.86 -4.99
N LEU A 54 -14.11 -21.61 -4.87
CA LEU A 54 -13.11 -22.68 -4.78
C LEU A 54 -12.72 -22.89 -3.32
N PRO A 55 -12.49 -24.14 -2.88
CA PRO A 55 -11.95 -24.40 -1.56
C PRO A 55 -10.54 -23.80 -1.47
N LEU A 56 -10.31 -23.00 -0.43
CA LEU A 56 -9.01 -22.45 -0.14
C LEU A 56 -8.16 -23.48 0.64
N ALA A 57 -6.86 -23.46 0.43
CA ALA A 57 -5.94 -24.23 1.24
C ALA A 57 -5.97 -23.75 2.70
N SER A 58 -5.86 -24.68 3.65
CA SER A 58 -5.68 -24.37 5.06
C SER A 58 -4.17 -24.22 5.30
N ASP A 59 -3.64 -23.02 5.08
CA ASP A 59 -2.22 -22.70 5.18
C ASP A 59 -2.01 -21.34 5.83
N LEU A 60 -1.12 -21.31 6.83
CA LEU A 60 -0.75 -20.11 7.58
C LEU A 60 0.05 -19.12 6.72
N GLU A 61 0.74 -19.59 5.68
CA GLU A 61 1.49 -18.71 4.75
C GLU A 61 0.58 -17.73 4.02
N MET A 62 -0.70 -18.08 3.87
CA MET A 62 -1.68 -17.23 3.19
C MET A 62 -2.14 -16.04 4.02
N LEU A 63 -1.84 -15.99 5.32
CA LEU A 63 -2.31 -14.90 6.18
C LEU A 63 -1.89 -13.52 5.66
N PRO A 64 -2.78 -12.53 5.72
CA PRO A 64 -4.08 -12.50 6.40
C PRO A 64 -5.28 -13.13 5.64
N GLU A 65 -5.08 -13.60 4.41
CA GLU A 65 -6.14 -14.31 3.68
C GLU A 65 -6.44 -15.70 4.29
N PRO A 66 -7.68 -16.17 4.24
CA PRO A 66 -8.87 -15.55 3.66
C PRO A 66 -9.65 -14.65 4.65
N PHE A 67 -9.11 -14.38 5.82
CA PHE A 67 -9.77 -13.59 6.87
C PHE A 67 -9.85 -12.11 6.48
N PHE A 68 -8.88 -11.63 5.73
CA PHE A 68 -8.84 -10.30 5.19
C PHE A 68 -8.06 -10.24 3.88
N ASP A 69 -8.73 -9.79 2.82
CA ASP A 69 -8.12 -9.55 1.51
C ASP A 69 -7.47 -8.16 1.46
N LEU A 70 -6.15 -8.13 1.36
CA LEU A 70 -5.37 -6.88 1.28
C LEU A 70 -5.65 -6.08 0.01
N THR A 71 -6.11 -6.70 -1.05
CA THR A 71 -6.43 -6.06 -2.34
C THR A 71 -7.85 -5.50 -2.41
N SER A 72 -8.75 -5.99 -1.55
CA SER A 72 -10.12 -5.50 -1.46
C SER A 72 -10.17 -4.07 -0.91
N GLN A 73 -11.14 -3.29 -1.39
CA GLN A 73 -11.45 -1.96 -0.83
C GLN A 73 -12.49 -2.03 0.31
N SER A 74 -12.93 -3.23 0.65
CA SER A 74 -13.93 -3.44 1.69
C SER A 74 -13.34 -3.21 3.08
N ARG A 75 -14.20 -2.79 4.00
CA ARG A 75 -13.88 -2.76 5.44
C ARG A 75 -13.55 -4.18 5.91
N LEU A 76 -12.62 -4.31 6.86
CA LEU A 76 -12.42 -5.55 7.59
C LEU A 76 -13.66 -5.85 8.45
N ASP A 77 -14.30 -6.99 8.20
CA ASP A 77 -15.39 -7.52 9.03
C ASP A 77 -15.01 -8.93 9.45
N LEU A 78 -14.69 -9.13 10.73
CA LEU A 78 -14.08 -10.35 11.23
C LEU A 78 -14.73 -10.83 12.51
N HIS A 79 -14.98 -12.13 12.58
CA HIS A 79 -15.51 -12.80 13.76
C HIS A 79 -14.40 -13.26 14.69
N LEU A 80 -14.53 -12.97 15.97
CA LEU A 80 -13.68 -13.45 17.05
C LEU A 80 -14.49 -14.37 17.96
N VAL A 81 -14.02 -15.60 18.14
CA VAL A 81 -14.63 -16.58 19.00
C VAL A 81 -13.78 -16.72 20.25
N LEU A 82 -14.38 -16.50 21.41
CA LEU A 82 -13.76 -16.61 22.71
C LEU A 82 -14.36 -17.80 23.48
N PRO A 83 -13.61 -18.44 24.36
CA PRO A 83 -14.14 -19.46 25.26
C PRO A 83 -15.13 -18.83 26.28
N ASP A 84 -15.87 -19.66 26.97
CA ASP A 84 -16.77 -19.21 28.05
C ASP A 84 -15.99 -18.49 29.14
N ALA A 85 -16.53 -17.36 29.64
CA ALA A 85 -15.94 -16.58 30.72
C ALA A 85 -14.41 -16.31 30.52
N PRO A 86 -14.01 -15.62 29.45
CA PRO A 86 -12.62 -15.40 29.12
C PRO A 86 -11.91 -14.57 30.21
N ASP A 87 -10.75 -15.00 30.62
CA ASP A 87 -9.90 -14.26 31.56
C ASP A 87 -9.20 -13.06 30.90
N SER A 88 -8.44 -12.29 31.68
CA SER A 88 -7.73 -11.09 31.20
C SER A 88 -6.67 -11.42 30.15
N ASP A 89 -6.05 -12.58 30.16
CA ASP A 89 -5.02 -12.98 29.21
C ASP A 89 -5.63 -13.42 27.87
N VAL A 90 -6.77 -14.13 27.91
CA VAL A 90 -7.56 -14.43 26.70
C VAL A 90 -8.00 -13.12 26.01
N LEU A 91 -8.53 -12.15 26.80
CA LEU A 91 -8.92 -10.85 26.26
C LEU A 91 -7.73 -10.06 25.70
N ARG A 92 -6.56 -10.15 26.34
CA ARG A 92 -5.31 -9.55 25.86
C ARG A 92 -4.86 -10.18 24.53
N ALA A 93 -4.89 -11.51 24.42
CA ALA A 93 -4.57 -12.22 23.20
C ALA A 93 -5.52 -11.86 22.06
N ALA A 94 -6.81 -11.75 22.35
CA ALA A 94 -7.83 -11.30 21.41
C ALA A 94 -7.56 -9.87 20.92
N ALA A 95 -7.21 -8.95 21.83
CA ALA A 95 -6.89 -7.56 21.49
C ALA A 95 -5.62 -7.46 20.63
N ILE A 96 -4.56 -8.21 20.93
CA ILE A 96 -3.34 -8.26 20.13
C ILE A 96 -3.66 -8.76 18.72
N THR A 97 -4.40 -9.84 18.59
CA THR A 97 -4.78 -10.43 17.30
C THR A 97 -5.67 -9.49 16.49
N ALA A 98 -6.69 -8.89 17.13
CA ALA A 98 -7.56 -7.91 16.50
C ALA A 98 -6.78 -6.67 16.03
N SER A 99 -5.82 -6.19 16.82
CA SER A 99 -4.94 -5.07 16.45
C SER A 99 -4.10 -5.38 15.23
N TRP A 100 -3.58 -6.60 15.12
CA TRP A 100 -2.80 -7.01 13.94
C TRP A 100 -3.64 -6.98 12.66
N PHE A 101 -4.84 -7.57 12.68
CA PHE A 101 -5.75 -7.50 11.55
C PHE A 101 -6.22 -6.07 11.28
N GLY A 102 -6.49 -5.29 12.33
CA GLY A 102 -6.89 -3.89 12.22
C GLY A 102 -5.82 -3.03 11.54
N ALA A 103 -4.54 -3.27 11.83
CA ALA A 103 -3.43 -2.61 11.17
C ALA A 103 -3.39 -2.93 9.65
N GLN A 104 -3.73 -4.15 9.25
CA GLN A 104 -3.84 -4.53 7.83
C GLN A 104 -4.97 -3.79 7.11
N ALA A 105 -6.07 -3.47 7.81
CA ALA A 105 -7.20 -2.75 7.23
C ALA A 105 -6.88 -1.29 6.90
N ARG A 106 -5.89 -0.68 7.55
CA ARG A 106 -5.45 0.71 7.30
C ARG A 106 -6.63 1.70 7.39
N TYR A 107 -6.89 2.47 6.31
CA TYR A 107 -7.97 3.46 6.20
C TYR A 107 -9.36 2.87 5.99
N ARG A 108 -9.47 1.57 5.70
CA ARG A 108 -10.74 0.93 5.31
C ARG A 108 -11.71 0.74 6.49
N GLY A 109 -11.20 0.90 7.71
CA GLY A 109 -11.98 0.67 8.92
C GLY A 109 -12.14 -0.81 9.26
N THR A 110 -12.55 -1.07 10.50
CA THR A 110 -12.65 -2.41 11.06
C THR A 110 -13.97 -2.61 11.78
N ARG A 111 -14.46 -3.83 11.76
CA ARG A 111 -15.55 -4.32 12.59
C ARG A 111 -15.19 -5.71 13.09
N PHE A 112 -15.27 -5.90 14.40
CA PHE A 112 -15.09 -7.20 15.04
C PHE A 112 -16.40 -7.62 15.70
N SER A 113 -16.85 -8.84 15.39
CA SER A 113 -18.03 -9.44 16.00
C SER A 113 -17.59 -10.54 16.96
N LEU A 114 -17.90 -10.38 18.24
CA LEU A 114 -17.55 -11.35 19.27
C LEU A 114 -18.60 -12.45 19.35
N HIS A 115 -18.15 -13.68 19.54
CA HIS A 115 -18.95 -14.88 19.74
C HIS A 115 -18.50 -15.61 20.99
N ASP A 116 -19.43 -15.86 21.86
CA ASP A 116 -19.23 -16.63 23.09
C ASP A 116 -19.32 -18.11 22.77
N ASN A 117 -18.21 -18.82 22.84
CA ASN A 117 -18.09 -20.27 22.71
C ASN A 117 -18.92 -20.90 21.56
N THR A 118 -19.13 -20.13 20.48
CA THR A 118 -19.96 -20.54 19.35
C THR A 118 -19.29 -20.19 18.02
N LEU A 119 -19.09 -21.18 17.17
CA LEU A 119 -18.51 -20.99 15.85
C LEU A 119 -19.52 -20.35 14.90
N PRO A 120 -19.21 -19.21 14.24
CA PRO A 120 -20.07 -18.58 13.26
C PRO A 120 -20.01 -19.29 11.92
N ALA A 121 -21.04 -19.11 11.09
CA ALA A 121 -21.04 -19.53 9.68
C ALA A 121 -20.19 -18.52 8.85
N GLY A 122 -18.87 -18.59 8.92
CA GLY A 122 -17.97 -17.66 8.24
C GLY A 122 -16.53 -17.90 8.59
N HIS A 123 -15.64 -17.04 8.06
CA HIS A 123 -14.25 -17.01 8.51
C HIS A 123 -14.21 -16.43 9.93
N ALA A 124 -13.47 -17.05 10.83
CA ALA A 124 -13.34 -16.58 12.19
C ALA A 124 -11.94 -16.83 12.75
N ILE A 125 -11.58 -16.04 13.75
CA ILE A 125 -10.43 -16.27 14.61
C ILE A 125 -10.95 -16.87 15.90
N VAL A 126 -10.35 -17.97 16.32
CA VAL A 126 -10.78 -18.71 17.51
C VAL A 126 -9.62 -18.74 18.51
N LEU A 127 -9.89 -18.29 19.72
CA LEU A 127 -8.98 -18.39 20.85
C LEU A 127 -9.46 -19.50 21.76
N SER A 128 -8.63 -20.52 21.99
CA SER A 128 -9.03 -21.71 22.74
C SER A 128 -7.88 -22.17 23.62
N THR A 129 -8.17 -22.70 24.79
CA THR A 129 -7.15 -23.29 25.69
C THR A 129 -7.50 -24.70 26.08
N ASP A 130 -6.50 -25.49 26.55
CA ASP A 130 -6.72 -26.80 27.13
C ASP A 130 -7.67 -26.72 28.36
N ALA A 131 -7.52 -25.64 29.13
CA ALA A 131 -8.34 -25.42 30.33
C ALA A 131 -9.76 -24.96 30.01
N ASN A 132 -9.96 -24.26 28.90
CA ASN A 132 -11.26 -23.71 28.48
C ASN A 132 -11.40 -23.81 26.96
N PRO A 133 -11.73 -25.00 26.45
CA PRO A 133 -11.81 -25.23 24.99
C PRO A 133 -13.08 -24.62 24.39
N VAL A 134 -12.94 -24.08 23.16
CA VAL A 134 -14.11 -23.63 22.39
C VAL A 134 -14.86 -24.83 21.82
N SER A 135 -16.19 -24.81 21.98
CA SER A 135 -17.07 -25.87 21.52
C SER A 135 -17.04 -26.00 19.98
N GLY A 136 -17.05 -27.26 19.51
CA GLY A 136 -17.04 -27.55 18.07
C GLY A 136 -15.67 -27.56 17.40
N LEU A 137 -14.61 -27.18 18.09
CA LEU A 137 -13.24 -27.51 17.70
C LEU A 137 -12.97 -28.99 18.03
N GLY A 138 -12.17 -29.65 17.17
CA GLY A 138 -11.61 -30.97 17.54
C GLY A 138 -10.73 -30.88 18.79
N ALA A 139 -10.27 -32.03 19.29
CA ALA A 139 -9.31 -32.04 20.40
C ALA A 139 -7.98 -31.40 19.93
N GLU A 140 -7.68 -30.25 20.49
CA GLU A 140 -6.42 -29.53 20.27
C GLU A 140 -5.56 -29.66 21.52
N THR A 141 -4.26 -29.72 21.39
CA THR A 141 -3.33 -29.81 22.51
C THR A 141 -2.05 -29.03 22.25
N GLY A 142 -1.52 -28.41 23.30
CA GLY A 142 -0.27 -27.64 23.23
C GLY A 142 -0.40 -26.32 22.50
N SER A 143 0.57 -25.43 22.69
CA SER A 143 0.54 -24.08 22.11
C SER A 143 0.86 -24.10 20.62
N HIS A 144 -0.08 -23.65 19.79
CA HIS A 144 0.10 -23.59 18.34
C HIS A 144 -0.82 -22.57 17.67
N LEU A 145 -0.49 -22.22 16.44
CA LEU A 145 -1.36 -21.58 15.46
C LEU A 145 -1.80 -22.63 14.42
N SER A 146 -3.05 -22.61 14.02
CA SER A 146 -3.51 -23.45 12.92
C SER A 146 -4.60 -22.79 12.10
N VAL A 147 -4.68 -23.19 10.82
CA VAL A 147 -5.81 -22.84 9.93
C VAL A 147 -6.53 -24.15 9.62
N ILE A 148 -7.81 -24.19 9.95
CA ILE A 148 -8.66 -25.34 9.74
C ILE A 148 -9.93 -24.98 8.96
N ASP A 149 -10.59 -25.97 8.40
CA ASP A 149 -11.90 -25.77 7.79
C ASP A 149 -12.95 -25.51 8.86
N ASN A 150 -13.86 -24.58 8.60
CA ASN A 150 -14.98 -24.37 9.49
C ASN A 150 -15.92 -25.59 9.44
N PRO A 151 -16.21 -26.25 10.57
CA PRO A 151 -17.09 -27.44 10.56
C PRO A 151 -18.50 -27.18 10.01
N ALA A 152 -18.99 -25.93 10.08
CA ALA A 152 -20.29 -25.56 9.56
C ALA A 152 -20.33 -25.42 8.03
N ASP A 153 -19.22 -25.01 7.41
CA ASP A 153 -19.07 -24.87 5.97
C ASP A 153 -17.57 -24.88 5.58
N PRO A 154 -17.07 -25.93 4.92
CA PRO A 154 -15.63 -26.07 4.59
C PRO A 154 -15.06 -24.99 3.66
N PHE A 155 -15.91 -24.20 2.99
CA PHE A 155 -15.44 -23.04 2.22
C PHE A 155 -14.94 -21.88 3.11
N TYR A 156 -15.28 -21.90 4.40
CA TYR A 156 -14.76 -20.97 5.36
C TYR A 156 -13.62 -21.57 6.21
N LYS A 157 -12.76 -20.72 6.73
CA LYS A 157 -11.60 -21.12 7.52
C LYS A 157 -11.68 -20.53 8.92
N LEU A 158 -11.14 -21.28 9.87
CA LEU A 158 -10.89 -20.82 11.23
C LEU A 158 -9.39 -20.67 11.42
N LEU A 159 -8.93 -19.48 11.86
CA LEU A 159 -7.59 -19.30 12.42
C LEU A 159 -7.68 -19.59 13.90
N VAL A 160 -7.09 -20.70 14.34
CA VAL A 160 -7.10 -21.12 15.74
C VAL A 160 -5.79 -20.71 16.39
N LEU A 161 -5.89 -19.91 17.45
CA LEU A 161 -4.84 -19.68 18.41
C LEU A 161 -5.15 -20.60 19.60
N HIS A 162 -4.29 -21.57 19.84
CA HIS A 162 -4.47 -22.52 20.92
C HIS A 162 -3.29 -22.46 21.91
N GLY A 163 -3.59 -22.56 23.20
CA GLY A 163 -2.62 -22.56 24.27
C GLY A 163 -3.03 -23.48 25.42
N THR A 164 -2.13 -23.80 26.32
CA THR A 164 -2.46 -24.54 27.54
C THR A 164 -3.32 -23.67 28.49
N ASP A 165 -3.06 -22.38 28.50
CA ASP A 165 -3.74 -21.37 29.31
C ASP A 165 -3.79 -20.00 28.59
N GLY A 166 -4.29 -18.97 29.26
CA GLY A 166 -4.38 -17.62 28.72
C GLY A 166 -3.03 -16.96 28.43
N ALA A 167 -2.01 -17.26 29.23
CA ALA A 167 -0.64 -16.75 29.03
C ALA A 167 -0.04 -17.30 27.72
N ASP A 168 -0.30 -18.56 27.43
CA ASP A 168 0.09 -19.22 26.19
C ASP A 168 -0.63 -18.60 24.99
N LEU A 169 -1.91 -18.22 25.12
CA LEU A 169 -2.63 -17.50 24.06
C LEU A 169 -2.01 -16.13 23.79
N VAL A 170 -1.58 -15.40 24.81
CA VAL A 170 -0.84 -14.14 24.62
C VAL A 170 0.45 -14.36 23.85
N ARG A 171 1.16 -15.47 24.15
CA ARG A 171 2.38 -15.87 23.43
C ARG A 171 2.05 -16.21 21.97
N ALA A 172 0.98 -16.96 21.71
CA ALA A 172 0.52 -17.30 20.37
C ALA A 172 0.15 -16.05 19.56
N ALA A 173 -0.57 -15.10 20.16
CA ALA A 173 -0.92 -13.84 19.53
C ALA A 173 0.31 -12.98 19.19
N ARG A 174 1.32 -12.95 20.07
CA ARG A 174 2.61 -12.29 19.81
C ARG A 174 3.39 -12.99 18.69
N TYR A 175 3.42 -14.31 18.70
CA TYR A 175 4.06 -15.10 17.64
C TYR A 175 3.44 -14.79 16.27
N LEU A 176 2.12 -14.81 16.19
CA LEU A 176 1.38 -14.39 14.97
C LEU A 176 1.81 -13.01 14.50
N THR A 177 1.88 -12.03 15.41
CA THR A 177 2.14 -10.64 15.01
C THR A 177 3.58 -10.37 14.63
N LEU A 178 4.54 -11.00 15.29
CA LEU A 178 5.97 -10.76 15.11
C LEU A 178 6.63 -11.68 14.09
N ARG A 179 6.02 -12.85 13.81
CA ARG A 179 6.56 -13.88 12.90
C ARG A 179 5.61 -14.22 11.75
N SER A 180 4.66 -13.36 11.44
CA SER A 180 3.66 -13.62 10.40
C SER A 180 4.27 -13.98 9.03
N ALA A 181 5.42 -13.42 8.69
CA ALA A 181 6.12 -13.71 7.43
C ALA A 181 6.82 -15.07 7.41
N GLU A 182 6.97 -15.73 8.56
CA GLU A 182 7.66 -17.01 8.70
C GLU A 182 6.66 -18.17 8.89
N LEU A 183 5.36 -17.85 9.00
CA LEU A 183 4.31 -18.84 9.18
C LEU A 183 4.10 -19.66 7.91
N SER A 184 3.95 -20.96 8.06
CA SER A 184 3.70 -21.86 6.94
C SER A 184 2.98 -23.15 7.37
N GLY A 185 2.34 -23.79 6.38
CA GLY A 185 1.62 -25.02 6.60
C GLY A 185 0.32 -24.85 7.39
N ARG A 186 -0.33 -25.98 7.67
CA ARG A 186 -1.65 -26.00 8.31
C ARG A 186 -1.59 -25.69 9.82
N ARG A 187 -0.48 -26.07 10.48
CA ARG A 187 -0.28 -25.92 11.93
C ARG A 187 1.18 -25.63 12.23
N GLN A 188 1.41 -24.69 13.11
CA GLN A 188 2.75 -24.31 13.55
C GLN A 188 2.79 -24.20 15.08
N PRO A 189 3.73 -24.89 15.76
CA PRO A 189 3.94 -24.71 17.18
C PRO A 189 4.40 -23.29 17.49
N VAL A 190 3.98 -22.78 18.64
CA VAL A 190 4.35 -21.46 19.12
C VAL A 190 5.62 -21.55 19.94
N GLU A 191 6.62 -20.78 19.55
CA GLU A 191 7.87 -20.59 20.28
C GLU A 191 7.89 -19.23 20.99
N ASP A 192 8.74 -19.09 21.98
CA ASP A 192 8.95 -17.80 22.63
C ASP A 192 9.61 -16.81 21.67
N VAL A 193 8.96 -15.66 21.49
CA VAL A 193 9.51 -14.57 20.67
C VAL A 193 9.95 -13.44 21.58
N ALA A 194 11.24 -13.17 21.59
CA ALA A 194 11.76 -11.97 22.21
C ALA A 194 11.24 -10.74 21.44
N SER A 195 10.51 -9.88 22.13
CA SER A 195 10.15 -8.57 21.58
C SER A 195 11.26 -7.59 21.96
N PRO A 196 12.08 -7.13 21.00
CA PRO A 196 13.06 -6.11 21.31
C PRO A 196 12.34 -4.84 21.81
N PRO A 197 12.95 -4.08 22.70
CA PRO A 197 12.40 -2.80 23.10
C PRO A 197 12.28 -1.92 21.85
N ARG A 198 11.13 -1.27 21.69
CA ARG A 198 10.91 -0.38 20.56
C ARG A 198 11.79 0.86 20.69
N ALA A 199 12.35 1.30 19.59
CA ALA A 199 13.01 2.59 19.53
C ALA A 199 11.99 3.73 19.70
N ALA A 200 12.43 4.84 20.23
CA ALA A 200 11.59 6.04 20.26
C ALA A 200 11.28 6.46 18.81
N ASN A 201 10.05 6.95 18.58
CA ASN A 201 9.62 7.49 17.28
C ASN A 201 9.70 6.53 16.09
N ASP A 202 9.51 5.22 16.32
CA ASP A 202 9.58 4.16 15.31
C ASP A 202 8.21 3.77 14.71
N SER A 203 7.20 4.60 14.85
CA SER A 203 5.86 4.35 14.29
C SER A 203 5.88 4.16 12.77
N PRO A 204 5.02 3.30 12.20
CA PRO A 204 4.95 3.10 10.78
C PRO A 204 4.77 4.40 10.00
N ARG A 205 5.54 4.59 8.94
CA ARG A 205 5.58 5.80 8.09
C ARG A 205 6.03 7.08 8.81
N TRP A 206 6.54 6.99 10.02
CA TRP A 206 7.20 8.12 10.65
C TRP A 206 8.59 8.29 10.04
N VAL A 207 8.92 9.54 9.75
CA VAL A 207 10.23 9.88 9.19
C VAL A 207 11.24 9.93 10.34
N SER A 208 12.30 9.12 10.22
CA SER A 208 13.39 9.09 11.20
C SER A 208 14.20 10.38 11.16
N THR A 209 14.73 10.78 12.31
CA THR A 209 15.73 11.85 12.44
C THR A 209 17.17 11.32 12.53
N ASP A 210 17.36 9.99 12.52
CA ASP A 210 18.68 9.37 12.64
C ASP A 210 19.37 9.23 11.26
N MET A 211 18.57 9.09 10.21
CA MET A 211 19.05 8.99 8.83
C MET A 211 18.03 9.54 7.83
N PRO A 212 18.46 9.96 6.63
CA PRO A 212 17.54 10.31 5.56
C PRO A 212 16.62 9.14 5.22
N VAL A 213 15.32 9.39 5.10
CA VAL A 213 14.30 8.36 4.84
C VAL A 213 14.02 8.28 3.36
N GLU A 214 14.18 7.09 2.77
CA GLU A 214 13.84 6.84 1.37
C GLU A 214 12.32 6.79 1.16
N LEU A 215 11.84 7.39 0.07
CA LEU A 215 10.41 7.35 -0.28
C LEU A 215 9.92 5.93 -0.54
N GLY A 216 10.81 5.03 -1.00
CA GLY A 216 10.49 3.61 -1.20
C GLY A 216 10.22 2.84 0.09
N SER A 217 10.64 3.35 1.27
CA SER A 217 10.27 2.77 2.57
C SER A 217 8.89 3.22 3.04
N LEU A 218 8.35 4.32 2.49
CA LEU A 218 7.06 4.89 2.86
C LEU A 218 5.91 4.35 2.01
N VAL A 219 6.18 4.08 0.72
CA VAL A 219 5.20 3.55 -0.24
C VAL A 219 5.84 2.51 -1.16
N PRO A 220 5.08 1.53 -1.65
CA PRO A 220 5.58 0.56 -2.65
C PRO A 220 6.12 1.26 -3.90
N GLY A 221 7.18 0.71 -4.48
CA GLY A 221 7.88 1.33 -5.62
C GLY A 221 7.04 1.43 -6.91
N ASP A 222 6.00 0.62 -7.06
CA ASP A 222 5.03 0.71 -8.16
C ASP A 222 4.12 1.95 -8.03
N GLN A 223 3.83 2.41 -6.83
CA GLN A 223 3.09 3.65 -6.57
C GLN A 223 3.90 4.91 -6.92
N LEU A 224 5.22 4.79 -7.02
CA LEU A 224 6.11 5.87 -7.45
C LEU A 224 6.25 5.95 -8.98
N ARG A 225 5.39 5.26 -9.73
CA ARG A 225 5.33 5.25 -11.20
C ARG A 225 3.98 5.67 -11.70
N THR A 226 3.99 6.44 -12.79
CA THR A 226 2.76 6.75 -13.52
C THR A 226 2.88 6.28 -14.96
N ARG A 227 1.75 5.95 -15.57
CA ARG A 227 1.69 5.47 -16.95
C ARG A 227 0.66 6.25 -17.76
N GLY A 228 0.93 6.32 -19.06
CA GLY A 228 0.05 6.95 -20.02
C GLY A 228 0.37 8.42 -20.27
N LEU A 229 -0.29 8.97 -21.29
CA LEU A 229 -0.12 10.35 -21.74
C LEU A 229 -0.64 11.37 -20.72
N TYR A 230 -1.62 10.99 -19.92
CA TYR A 230 -2.17 11.82 -18.84
C TYR A 230 -1.88 11.14 -17.52
N PRO A 231 -0.66 11.31 -16.99
CA PRO A 231 -0.25 10.65 -15.76
C PRO A 231 -1.07 11.13 -14.58
N GLY A 232 -1.45 10.18 -13.72
CA GLY A 232 -2.04 10.50 -12.43
C GLY A 232 -1.02 11.11 -11.48
N VAL A 233 -1.52 11.60 -10.36
CA VAL A 233 -0.70 12.12 -9.26
C VAL A 233 -0.05 10.96 -8.50
N ILE A 234 1.21 11.12 -8.11
CA ILE A 234 1.90 10.24 -7.16
C ILE A 234 1.80 10.90 -5.78
N ASP A 235 1.17 10.22 -4.84
CA ASP A 235 1.06 10.67 -3.46
C ASP A 235 1.89 9.78 -2.53
N VAL A 236 2.75 10.40 -1.71
CA VAL A 236 3.54 9.75 -0.67
C VAL A 236 3.14 10.31 0.68
N GLY A 237 2.42 9.51 1.47
CA GLY A 237 2.05 9.86 2.83
C GLY A 237 3.19 9.55 3.80
N PHE A 238 3.51 10.50 4.67
CA PHE A 238 4.45 10.27 5.77
C PHE A 238 4.00 10.99 7.04
N ARG A 239 4.53 10.54 8.17
CA ARG A 239 4.24 11.13 9.46
C ARG A 239 5.52 11.69 10.07
N ALA A 240 5.41 12.85 10.68
CA ALA A 240 6.46 13.44 11.48
C ALA A 240 6.12 13.30 12.97
N SER A 241 7.12 13.03 13.79
CA SER A 241 6.94 12.98 15.25
C SER A 241 6.42 14.32 15.77
N PRO A 242 5.43 14.34 16.67
CA PRO A 242 4.84 15.58 17.17
C PRO A 242 5.78 16.42 18.03
N ASP A 243 6.88 15.86 18.48
CA ASP A 243 7.91 16.52 19.30
C ASP A 243 9.11 17.04 18.48
N LEU A 244 9.05 16.98 17.16
CA LEU A 244 10.08 17.55 16.30
C LEU A 244 10.12 19.07 16.44
N PHE A 245 11.31 19.61 16.68
CA PHE A 245 11.55 21.02 16.66
C PHE A 245 12.19 21.45 15.34
N LEU A 246 11.39 22.10 14.52
CA LEU A 246 11.78 22.61 13.21
C LEU A 246 11.98 24.13 13.31
N TRP A 247 13.23 24.58 13.19
CA TRP A 247 13.55 26.00 13.31
C TRP A 247 13.00 26.80 12.12
N PRO A 248 12.30 27.91 12.36
CA PRO A 248 11.94 28.84 11.28
C PRO A 248 13.18 29.33 10.55
N GLY A 249 13.18 29.24 9.23
CA GLY A 249 14.31 29.66 8.38
C GLY A 249 15.31 28.57 8.05
N GLU A 250 15.32 27.45 8.73
CA GLU A 250 15.99 26.23 8.26
C GLU A 250 15.10 25.48 7.26
N THR A 251 15.68 24.67 6.42
CA THR A 251 14.94 23.91 5.43
C THR A 251 15.26 22.42 5.56
N VAL A 252 14.25 21.59 5.32
CA VAL A 252 14.39 20.14 5.26
C VAL A 252 14.71 19.74 3.84
N PRO A 253 15.87 19.12 3.56
CA PRO A 253 16.22 18.70 2.20
C PRO A 253 15.35 17.55 1.72
N LEU A 254 14.62 17.76 0.63
CA LEU A 254 13.97 16.71 -0.15
C LEU A 254 14.78 16.46 -1.42
N ARG A 255 15.48 15.33 -1.48
CA ARG A 255 16.24 14.90 -2.66
C ARG A 255 15.33 14.05 -3.53
N VAL A 256 15.00 14.54 -4.71
CA VAL A 256 14.12 13.87 -5.66
C VAL A 256 14.96 13.32 -6.81
N ARG A 257 14.91 12.01 -7.01
CA ARG A 257 15.40 11.33 -8.19
C ARG A 257 14.22 10.98 -9.07
N TYR A 258 14.25 11.37 -10.33
CA TYR A 258 13.09 11.19 -11.22
C TYR A 258 13.50 10.93 -12.66
N ARG A 259 12.56 10.40 -13.43
CA ARG A 259 12.72 10.17 -14.86
C ARG A 259 11.40 10.45 -15.56
N PHE A 260 11.49 11.20 -16.66
CA PHE A 260 10.41 11.34 -17.63
C PHE A 260 10.47 10.21 -18.66
N ALA A 261 9.32 9.85 -19.20
CA ALA A 261 9.29 9.08 -20.43
C ALA A 261 9.96 9.87 -21.55
N GLU A 262 10.78 9.20 -22.35
CA GLU A 262 11.56 9.85 -23.41
C GLU A 262 10.91 9.61 -24.78
N GLY A 263 10.94 10.63 -25.61
CA GLY A 263 10.49 10.54 -27.01
C GLY A 263 10.50 11.89 -27.71
N PRO A 264 10.47 11.90 -29.07
CA PRO A 264 10.40 13.12 -29.85
C PRO A 264 9.09 13.90 -29.62
N TRP A 265 8.07 13.19 -29.16
CA TRP A 265 6.73 13.69 -28.86
C TRP A 265 6.66 14.49 -27.54
N LEU A 266 7.70 14.43 -26.68
CA LEU A 266 7.71 15.18 -25.43
C LEU A 266 8.30 16.57 -25.61
N ASP A 267 7.52 17.61 -25.28
CA ASP A 267 8.03 18.98 -25.20
C ASP A 267 8.83 19.15 -23.90
N ASN A 268 10.16 19.02 -24.01
CA ASN A 268 11.07 19.12 -22.87
C ASN A 268 11.17 20.54 -22.29
N GLU A 269 10.78 21.58 -23.07
CA GLU A 269 10.83 22.95 -22.58
C GLU A 269 9.61 23.30 -21.73
N LYS A 270 8.46 22.69 -22.02
CA LYS A 270 7.19 22.99 -21.34
C LYS A 270 6.77 21.93 -20.33
N SER A 271 7.31 20.70 -20.42
CA SER A 271 7.00 19.65 -19.47
C SER A 271 7.71 19.88 -18.13
N ARG A 272 7.07 19.54 -17.02
CA ARG A 272 7.60 19.72 -15.67
C ARG A 272 7.14 18.59 -14.76
N LEU A 273 7.97 18.27 -13.75
CA LEU A 273 7.54 17.54 -12.56
C LEU A 273 7.26 18.56 -11.46
N ASP A 274 6.00 18.74 -11.16
CA ASP A 274 5.57 19.63 -10.09
C ASP A 274 5.55 18.87 -8.76
N VAL A 275 6.17 19.46 -7.75
CA VAL A 275 6.28 18.89 -6.40
C VAL A 275 5.56 19.79 -5.41
N ALA A 276 4.71 19.18 -4.60
CA ALA A 276 3.95 19.90 -3.56
C ALA A 276 3.98 19.12 -2.25
N LEU A 277 3.86 19.81 -1.13
CA LEU A 277 3.69 19.23 0.20
C LEU A 277 2.42 19.82 0.84
N ASN A 278 1.55 18.95 1.31
CA ASN A 278 0.26 19.31 1.94
C ASN A 278 -0.57 20.30 1.09
N GLY A 279 -0.53 20.12 -0.24
CA GLY A 279 -1.22 20.97 -1.20
C GLY A 279 -0.51 22.29 -1.53
N ARG A 280 0.62 22.61 -0.86
CA ARG A 280 1.44 23.79 -1.19
C ARG A 280 2.53 23.43 -2.18
N PHE A 281 2.55 24.14 -3.28
CA PHE A 281 3.59 24.01 -4.31
C PHE A 281 4.98 24.32 -3.73
N LEU A 282 5.95 23.45 -4.02
CA LEU A 282 7.34 23.60 -3.64
C LEU A 282 8.22 24.01 -4.82
N LYS A 283 8.20 23.20 -5.89
CA LYS A 283 9.09 23.39 -7.04
C LYS A 283 8.62 22.65 -8.25
N SER A 284 8.90 23.20 -9.44
CA SER A 284 8.82 22.52 -10.73
C SER A 284 10.20 22.10 -11.21
N LEU A 285 10.35 20.83 -11.59
CA LEU A 285 11.60 20.24 -12.04
C LEU A 285 11.49 19.93 -13.55
N PRO A 286 12.48 20.33 -14.37
CA PRO A 286 12.44 20.11 -15.82
C PRO A 286 12.79 18.64 -16.18
N PRO A 287 12.38 18.15 -17.34
CA PRO A 287 12.96 16.96 -17.96
C PRO A 287 14.47 17.14 -18.24
N PRO A 288 15.21 16.02 -18.50
CA PRO A 288 16.60 16.13 -18.89
C PRO A 288 16.77 16.96 -20.18
N ARG A 289 17.73 17.88 -20.18
CA ARG A 289 18.06 18.59 -21.40
C ARG A 289 18.65 17.60 -22.41
N ARG A 290 18.14 17.60 -23.64
CA ARG A 290 18.70 16.82 -24.76
C ARG A 290 20.06 17.42 -25.15
N ASN A 291 21.13 16.99 -24.50
CA ASN A 291 22.49 17.30 -24.92
C ASN A 291 22.94 16.21 -25.90
N TRP A 292 23.51 16.60 -27.04
CA TRP A 292 24.07 15.68 -28.03
C TRP A 292 25.09 14.70 -27.45
N TRP A 293 25.78 15.07 -26.37
CA TRP A 293 26.67 14.21 -25.60
C TRP A 293 25.94 13.06 -24.87
N GLY A 294 24.71 13.21 -24.52
CA GLY A 294 23.87 12.17 -23.89
C GLY A 294 23.52 11.04 -24.87
N SER A 295 23.41 11.33 -26.17
CA SER A 295 23.17 10.30 -27.18
C SER A 295 24.41 9.43 -27.41
N ILE A 296 25.62 9.98 -27.33
CA ILE A 296 26.89 9.25 -27.44
C ILE A 296 27.13 8.33 -26.25
N LYS A 297 26.77 8.77 -25.03
CA LYS A 297 26.87 7.91 -23.83
C LYS A 297 25.90 6.72 -23.86
N ARG A 298 24.75 6.88 -24.50
CA ARG A 298 23.75 5.82 -24.67
C ARG A 298 24.23 4.72 -25.63
N GLU A 299 24.91 5.09 -26.70
CA GLU A 299 25.53 4.14 -27.62
C GLU A 299 26.70 3.36 -27.00
N LEU A 300 27.34 3.92 -25.95
CA LEU A 300 28.46 3.29 -25.22
C LEU A 300 28.00 2.43 -24.02
N GLY A 301 26.68 2.17 -23.86
CA GLY A 301 26.16 1.25 -22.85
C GLY A 301 26.24 1.75 -21.40
N ALA A 302 26.41 3.06 -21.17
CA ALA A 302 26.41 3.62 -19.83
C ALA A 302 24.98 3.59 -19.24
N ALA A 303 24.84 2.94 -18.10
CA ALA A 303 23.57 2.77 -17.40
C ALA A 303 22.88 4.11 -17.08
N ASP A 304 21.56 4.13 -17.31
CA ASP A 304 20.57 5.07 -16.81
C ASP A 304 20.78 6.57 -17.12
N SER A 305 20.93 6.89 -18.42
CA SER A 305 21.15 8.27 -18.92
C SER A 305 19.92 9.21 -18.78
N GLY A 306 18.76 8.71 -18.35
CA GLY A 306 17.52 9.49 -18.19
C GLY A 306 17.19 9.93 -16.77
N GLN A 307 17.92 9.44 -15.78
CA GLN A 307 17.67 9.81 -14.38
C GLN A 307 18.17 11.22 -14.09
N GLN A 308 17.32 12.03 -13.46
CA GLN A 308 17.63 13.35 -12.96
C GLN A 308 17.58 13.36 -11.44
N GLU A 309 18.33 14.26 -10.82
CA GLU A 309 18.31 14.49 -9.38
C GLU A 309 18.18 15.99 -9.09
N ALA A 310 17.35 16.33 -8.11
CA ALA A 310 17.18 17.69 -7.63
C ALA A 310 17.00 17.69 -6.11
N VAL A 311 17.53 18.72 -5.45
CA VAL A 311 17.27 18.98 -4.05
C VAL A 311 16.27 20.13 -3.94
N ILE A 312 15.22 19.91 -3.17
CA ILE A 312 14.16 20.88 -2.90
C ILE A 312 14.24 21.23 -1.41
N PRO A 313 14.47 22.49 -1.07
CA PRO A 313 14.40 22.93 0.33
C PRO A 313 12.92 23.00 0.75
N VAL A 314 12.51 22.14 1.65
CA VAL A 314 11.15 22.13 2.20
C VAL A 314 11.08 23.05 3.41
N PRO A 315 10.18 24.06 3.40
CA PRO A 315 9.97 24.92 4.57
C PRO A 315 9.44 24.09 5.77
N PRO A 316 10.02 24.24 6.96
CA PRO A 316 9.65 23.44 8.13
C PRO A 316 8.21 23.65 8.57
N ASP A 317 7.66 24.84 8.36
CA ASP A 317 6.27 25.18 8.68
C ASP A 317 5.23 24.41 7.86
N LEU A 318 5.66 23.70 6.82
CA LEU A 318 4.80 22.84 6.02
C LEU A 318 4.73 21.40 6.55
N ILE A 319 5.61 21.02 7.46
CA ILE A 319 5.67 19.67 8.00
C ILE A 319 4.84 19.59 9.28
N HIS A 320 3.84 18.72 9.27
CA HIS A 320 2.92 18.49 10.39
C HIS A 320 2.97 17.03 10.84
N GLY A 321 2.08 16.62 11.73
CA GLY A 321 1.96 15.23 12.16
C GLY A 321 1.69 14.26 10.99
N GLU A 322 0.71 14.58 10.15
CA GLU A 322 0.44 13.82 8.91
C GLU A 322 0.73 14.69 7.70
N ASN A 323 1.48 14.15 6.74
CA ASN A 323 1.93 14.87 5.58
C ASN A 323 1.65 14.09 4.31
N ARG A 324 1.41 14.82 3.22
CA ARG A 324 1.25 14.29 1.87
C ARG A 324 2.20 15.00 0.93
N LEU A 325 3.19 14.29 0.46
CA LEU A 325 4.09 14.74 -0.60
C LEU A 325 3.52 14.29 -1.94
N THR A 326 3.33 15.24 -2.84
CA THR A 326 2.65 15.03 -4.12
C THR A 326 3.58 15.32 -5.26
N PHE A 327 3.63 14.42 -6.25
CA PHE A 327 4.38 14.58 -7.47
C PHE A 327 3.44 14.50 -8.66
N TYR A 328 3.48 15.48 -9.54
CA TYR A 328 2.66 15.52 -10.75
C TYR A 328 3.52 15.78 -11.99
N PHE A 329 3.57 14.80 -12.90
CA PHE A 329 4.24 14.93 -14.17
C PHE A 329 3.33 15.71 -15.13
N ASN A 330 3.49 17.02 -15.21
CA ASN A 330 2.79 17.90 -16.13
C ASN A 330 3.45 17.80 -17.50
N MET A 331 2.95 16.89 -18.31
CA MET A 331 3.52 16.58 -19.61
C MET A 331 2.89 17.44 -20.70
N ARG A 332 3.74 17.96 -21.59
CA ARG A 332 3.34 18.66 -22.80
C ARG A 332 3.87 17.91 -24.00
N TYR A 333 3.09 17.86 -25.05
CA TYR A 333 3.39 17.05 -26.23
C TYR A 333 3.63 17.97 -27.42
N THR A 334 4.67 17.64 -28.19
CA THR A 334 4.94 18.19 -29.51
C THR A 334 4.54 17.13 -30.53
N LEU A 335 3.54 17.41 -31.33
CA LEU A 335 3.08 16.52 -32.39
C LEU A 335 3.63 17.06 -33.73
N GLU A 336 4.33 16.21 -34.45
CA GLU A 336 4.84 16.56 -35.79
C GLU A 336 3.69 16.70 -36.79
N ASP A 337 2.64 15.89 -36.61
CA ASP A 337 1.38 15.98 -37.32
C ASP A 337 0.21 15.96 -36.34
N GLU A 338 -0.54 17.05 -36.29
CA GLU A 338 -1.71 17.14 -35.42
C GLU A 338 -2.85 16.24 -35.87
N CYS A 339 -2.86 15.87 -37.15
CA CYS A 339 -3.92 15.07 -37.76
C CYS A 339 -3.69 13.56 -37.66
N ASP A 340 -2.45 13.12 -37.69
CA ASP A 340 -2.09 11.70 -37.53
C ASP A 340 -0.91 11.52 -36.53
N PRO A 341 -1.13 11.85 -35.25
CA PRO A 341 -0.07 11.80 -34.30
C PRO A 341 0.32 10.34 -33.97
N VAL A 342 1.58 10.03 -34.14
CA VAL A 342 2.15 8.78 -33.64
C VAL A 342 2.26 8.88 -32.11
N LEU A 343 1.33 8.26 -31.41
CA LEU A 343 1.33 8.24 -29.95
C LEU A 343 2.20 7.09 -29.44
N PRO A 344 3.03 7.33 -28.40
CA PRO A 344 3.84 6.28 -27.81
C PRO A 344 2.95 5.23 -27.11
N GLY A 345 3.29 3.95 -27.32
CA GLY A 345 2.53 2.84 -26.74
C GLY A 345 2.71 2.69 -25.24
N ASP A 346 3.88 3.03 -24.70
CA ASP A 346 4.17 2.93 -23.28
C ASP A 346 4.90 4.18 -22.78
N VAL A 347 4.16 5.02 -22.07
CA VAL A 347 4.68 6.23 -21.44
C VAL A 347 4.77 5.98 -19.94
N VAL A 348 6.00 5.87 -19.43
CA VAL A 348 6.23 5.63 -18.00
C VAL A 348 7.09 6.74 -17.42
N ASN A 349 6.55 7.45 -16.44
CA ASN A 349 7.28 8.42 -15.63
C ASN A 349 7.47 7.84 -14.23
N GLN A 350 8.56 8.21 -13.58
CA GLN A 350 8.93 7.63 -12.30
C GLN A 350 9.59 8.64 -11.38
N VAL A 351 9.22 8.58 -10.10
CA VAL A 351 10.03 9.04 -8.98
C VAL A 351 10.71 7.80 -8.42
N PHE A 352 12.03 7.83 -8.25
CA PHE A 352 12.77 6.65 -7.80
C PHE A 352 12.59 6.43 -6.29
N PRO A 353 12.47 5.16 -5.85
CA PRO A 353 12.36 4.81 -4.43
C PRO A 353 13.48 5.36 -3.55
N GLY A 354 14.70 5.48 -4.09
CA GLY A 354 15.85 6.08 -3.41
C GLY A 354 15.85 7.62 -3.36
N SER A 355 14.72 8.28 -3.65
CA SER A 355 14.53 9.69 -3.29
C SER A 355 14.40 9.80 -1.77
N THR A 356 14.97 10.85 -1.15
CA THR A 356 15.05 10.92 0.32
C THR A 356 14.49 12.23 0.87
N LEU A 357 13.85 12.13 2.02
CA LEU A 357 13.52 13.25 2.89
C LEU A 357 14.47 13.20 4.10
N ASP A 358 15.14 14.31 4.39
CA ASP A 358 16.21 14.35 5.38
C ASP A 358 15.84 15.25 6.56
N LEU A 359 15.51 14.64 7.70
CA LEU A 359 15.22 15.30 8.97
C LEU A 359 16.37 15.18 9.99
N THR A 360 17.57 14.76 9.58
CA THR A 360 18.70 14.47 10.50
C THR A 360 19.19 15.70 11.28
N HIS A 361 18.88 16.90 10.83
CA HIS A 361 19.19 18.13 11.53
C HIS A 361 18.11 18.59 12.51
N THR A 362 16.98 17.89 12.56
CA THR A 362 15.89 18.21 13.49
C THR A 362 16.12 17.53 14.84
N ARG A 363 15.63 18.17 15.90
CA ARG A 363 15.75 17.64 17.25
C ARG A 363 14.39 17.27 17.83
N HIS A 364 14.36 16.25 18.64
CA HIS A 364 13.21 15.92 19.47
C HIS A 364 13.21 16.79 20.73
N LEU A 365 12.06 17.40 21.07
CA LEU A 365 11.87 18.16 22.31
C LEU A 365 11.67 17.22 23.51
N ALA A 366 11.13 16.02 23.27
CA ALA A 366 10.94 15.01 24.29
C ALA A 366 11.16 13.63 23.68
N VAL A 367 11.55 12.66 24.52
CA VAL A 367 11.57 11.25 24.11
C VAL A 367 10.15 10.71 24.25
N MET A 368 9.45 10.59 23.13
CA MET A 368 8.10 10.03 23.11
C MET A 368 8.14 8.60 22.58
N PRO A 369 7.67 7.61 23.36
CA PRO A 369 7.52 6.26 22.85
C PRO A 369 6.45 6.26 21.76
N SER A 370 6.67 5.44 20.74
CA SER A 370 5.64 5.18 19.74
C SER A 370 4.43 4.52 20.39
N LEU A 371 3.24 5.05 20.15
CA LEU A 371 1.97 4.49 20.63
C LEU A 371 1.26 3.65 19.57
N SER A 372 1.91 3.35 18.43
CA SER A 372 1.33 2.55 17.33
C SER A 372 1.59 1.07 17.49
#